data_b31cb8a24b4b4de96ede3c7a82e96661
#
_entry.id   b31cb8a24b4b4de96ede3c7a82e96661
#
_cell.length_a   1.000
_cell.length_b   1.000
_cell.length_c   1.000
_cell.angle_alpha   90.00
_cell.angle_beta   90.00
_cell.angle_gamma   90.00
#
_symmetry.space_group_name_H-M   'P 1'
#
loop_
_entity.id
_entity.type
_entity.pdbx_description
1 polymer ?
#
loop_
_entity_poly.entity_id
_entity_poly.type
_entity_poly.pdbx_seq_one_letter_code
_entity_poly.pdbx_strand_id
1 'polypeptide(L)'
;DRESIRRRKWQEPLPAALQKLREYQWQARNKYSPSELFVLQGKAAENYSDETVHTGPCLHYYPSYSALSDSELRGYFGWRTRVRRGQVEPSNLTFYILYANELINLIGVKSPEEGYERLLKLRDDYGPKEPTLIMRLNEWLFHFMVYYGVTPEKLPPVVQSLMALGKDLTYLETEDLVLHHHETVEVLSRHSNYNLKKSLLYHKDPLHYERFIPLIYQKIVAYFKDHRQMGFMDTCLASETYRWLDLFETAYFLPERRERKKLIYRFDQYAYVKTDGEIWTLWYRTADNKHRRRLGSYLRMAEVHYRKLMEEPPLQPLETPPKWLVKSVDAIVAHFQEEAARNARQEVSFDLSKLGLIRKDAAQTRDKLMTEEETREESLRELSKEERKEPALTRVAEKASEQGPQLAFLEKEKSTAQIPPPHRVPVVEKKALPYGLTEAEAAFLRALLTHASYKETLPPGMMVSLMIDRVNEKLYDEFMDTVLADDGGPMILADYVDDLKGVLL
;
A
#
# COMPACT_ATOMS: atom_id res chain seq x y z
N ASP A 1 39.20 -27.85 -49.79
CA ASP A 1 38.62 -27.52 -48.47
C ASP A 1 39.22 -28.23 -47.28
N ARG A 2 40.52 -28.55 -47.38
CA ARG A 2 41.24 -29.14 -46.24
C ARG A 2 41.72 -28.09 -45.21
N GLU A 3 41.65 -26.79 -45.49
CA GLU A 3 42.01 -25.71 -44.54
C GLU A 3 40.88 -25.33 -43.57
N SER A 4 39.64 -25.56 -43.94
CA SER A 4 38.50 -25.36 -43.04
C SER A 4 38.42 -26.42 -41.92
N ILE A 5 38.98 -27.61 -42.16
CA ILE A 5 39.07 -28.70 -41.17
C ILE A 5 40.24 -28.47 -40.19
N ARG A 6 41.27 -27.71 -40.55
CA ARG A 6 42.42 -27.39 -39.67
C ARG A 6 42.14 -26.26 -38.68
N ARG A 7 41.03 -25.51 -38.76
CA ARG A 7 40.62 -24.46 -37.81
C ARG A 7 39.59 -24.93 -36.78
N ARG A 8 39.39 -26.23 -36.53
CA ARG A 8 38.89 -26.63 -35.22
C ARG A 8 39.97 -26.24 -34.22
N LYS A 9 39.87 -25.01 -33.67
CA LYS A 9 40.57 -24.62 -32.44
C LYS A 9 40.52 -25.83 -31.52
N TRP A 10 41.66 -26.34 -31.11
CA TRP A 10 41.78 -27.27 -29.99
C TRP A 10 41.09 -26.56 -28.81
N GLN A 11 39.83 -26.90 -28.57
CA GLN A 11 39.15 -26.47 -27.34
C GLN A 11 39.84 -27.28 -26.25
N GLU A 12 40.46 -26.56 -25.31
CA GLU A 12 40.98 -27.21 -24.11
C GLU A 12 39.88 -28.09 -23.51
N PRO A 13 40.20 -29.34 -23.12
CA PRO A 13 39.22 -30.22 -22.51
C PRO A 13 38.58 -29.53 -21.28
N LEU A 14 37.30 -29.68 -21.11
CA LEU A 14 36.59 -29.15 -19.96
C LEU A 14 37.28 -29.59 -18.65
N PRO A 15 37.49 -28.69 -17.69
CA PRO A 15 37.99 -29.05 -16.36
C PRO A 15 37.13 -30.17 -15.75
N ALA A 16 37.76 -31.07 -14.99
CA ALA A 16 37.11 -32.28 -14.44
C ALA A 16 35.82 -31.96 -13.64
N ALA A 17 35.78 -30.85 -12.93
CA ALA A 17 34.58 -30.41 -12.23
C ALA A 17 33.40 -30.13 -13.18
N LEU A 18 33.69 -29.53 -14.35
CA LEU A 18 32.64 -29.23 -15.35
C LEU A 18 32.30 -30.45 -16.20
N GLN A 19 33.25 -31.39 -16.43
CA GLN A 19 32.94 -32.69 -17.03
C GLN A 19 31.89 -33.44 -16.18
N LYS A 20 32.01 -33.40 -14.86
CA LYS A 20 31.05 -34.01 -13.95
C LYS A 20 29.64 -33.42 -14.11
N LEU A 21 29.48 -32.13 -14.44
CA LEU A 21 28.17 -31.54 -14.75
C LEU A 21 27.54 -32.13 -16.01
N ARG A 22 28.40 -32.41 -17.05
CA ARG A 22 27.93 -33.08 -18.26
C ARG A 22 27.58 -34.53 -18.05
N GLU A 23 28.31 -35.24 -17.16
CA GLU A 23 27.97 -36.59 -16.74
C GLU A 23 26.61 -36.65 -16.05
N TYR A 24 26.33 -35.74 -15.12
CA TYR A 24 25.01 -35.61 -14.49
C TYR A 24 23.92 -35.33 -15.52
N GLN A 25 24.15 -34.45 -16.48
CA GLN A 25 23.21 -34.19 -17.56
C GLN A 25 22.89 -35.47 -18.39
N TRP A 26 23.90 -36.27 -18.68
CA TRP A 26 23.72 -37.52 -19.43
C TRP A 26 23.00 -38.59 -18.62
N GLN A 27 23.38 -38.73 -17.34
CA GLN A 27 22.77 -39.71 -16.42
C GLN A 27 21.32 -39.34 -16.01
N ALA A 28 20.98 -38.05 -16.12
CA ALA A 28 19.70 -37.51 -15.66
C ALA A 28 18.54 -37.83 -16.59
N ARG A 29 18.76 -38.31 -17.81
CA ARG A 29 17.70 -38.62 -18.75
C ARG A 29 16.68 -39.52 -18.10
N ASN A 30 15.48 -38.94 -17.77
CA ASN A 30 14.33 -39.61 -17.12
C ASN A 30 14.50 -39.94 -15.62
N LYS A 31 15.53 -39.45 -14.93
CA LYS A 31 15.76 -39.73 -13.51
C LYS A 31 15.46 -38.54 -12.59
N TYR A 32 15.73 -37.36 -13.06
CA TYR A 32 15.60 -36.12 -12.27
C TYR A 32 14.72 -35.10 -12.99
N SER A 33 13.94 -34.32 -12.23
CA SER A 33 13.29 -33.13 -12.75
C SER A 33 14.35 -32.07 -13.13
N PRO A 34 14.01 -31.08 -13.96
CA PRO A 34 14.93 -30.01 -14.31
C PRO A 34 15.51 -29.27 -13.10
N SER A 35 14.70 -29.02 -12.07
CA SER A 35 15.16 -28.35 -10.84
C SER A 35 16.07 -29.25 -9.98
N GLU A 36 15.75 -30.57 -9.88
CA GLU A 36 16.63 -31.52 -9.19
C GLU A 36 18.00 -31.60 -9.86
N LEU A 37 18.03 -31.69 -11.20
CA LEU A 37 19.27 -31.70 -11.96
C LEU A 37 20.07 -30.42 -11.75
N PHE A 38 19.39 -29.25 -11.80
CA PHE A 38 20.02 -27.95 -11.57
C PHE A 38 20.73 -27.90 -10.21
N VAL A 39 20.03 -28.29 -9.15
CA VAL A 39 20.58 -28.27 -7.79
C VAL A 39 21.71 -29.28 -7.63
N LEU A 40 21.59 -30.48 -8.20
CA LEU A 40 22.63 -31.49 -8.19
C LEU A 40 23.93 -30.99 -8.86
N GLN A 41 23.81 -30.38 -10.05
CA GLN A 41 24.91 -29.78 -10.78
C GLN A 41 25.51 -28.60 -10.00
N GLY A 42 24.66 -27.71 -9.47
CA GLY A 42 25.09 -26.52 -8.73
C GLY A 42 25.88 -26.87 -7.47
N LYS A 43 25.40 -27.85 -6.69
CA LYS A 43 26.11 -28.34 -5.50
C LYS A 43 27.44 -29.02 -5.86
N ALA A 44 27.49 -29.77 -6.96
CA ALA A 44 28.74 -30.38 -7.42
C ALA A 44 29.81 -29.35 -7.84
N ALA A 45 29.39 -28.18 -8.36
CA ALA A 45 30.28 -27.10 -8.77
C ALA A 45 30.30 -25.91 -7.78
N GLU A 46 29.75 -26.08 -6.59
CA GLU A 46 29.59 -25.01 -5.60
C GLU A 46 30.91 -24.25 -5.32
N ASN A 47 31.98 -24.97 -5.09
CA ASN A 47 33.31 -24.43 -4.77
C ASN A 47 34.21 -24.29 -5.99
N TYR A 48 33.71 -24.59 -7.20
CA TYR A 48 34.54 -24.48 -8.42
C TYR A 48 34.76 -23.01 -8.77
N SER A 49 35.98 -22.67 -9.13
CA SER A 49 36.41 -21.35 -9.59
C SER A 49 37.04 -21.46 -10.97
N ASP A 50 36.81 -20.49 -11.85
CA ASP A 50 37.40 -20.35 -13.18
C ASP A 50 37.81 -18.88 -13.38
N GLU A 51 38.79 -18.64 -14.24
CA GLU A 51 39.22 -17.28 -14.62
C GLU A 51 38.82 -16.92 -16.07
N THR A 52 38.14 -17.82 -16.77
CA THR A 52 37.74 -17.64 -18.17
C THR A 52 36.77 -16.50 -18.32
N VAL A 53 36.98 -15.66 -19.33
CA VAL A 53 36.06 -14.58 -19.73
C VAL A 53 35.32 -15.01 -20.99
N HIS A 54 34.01 -14.97 -20.99
CA HIS A 54 33.17 -15.19 -22.15
C HIS A 54 32.81 -13.86 -22.78
N THR A 55 33.17 -13.67 -24.08
CA THR A 55 32.91 -12.44 -24.82
C THR A 55 31.87 -12.60 -25.94
N GLY A 56 31.34 -13.82 -26.12
CA GLY A 56 30.36 -14.13 -27.14
C GLY A 56 28.91 -13.79 -26.69
N PRO A 57 27.95 -13.83 -27.63
CA PRO A 57 26.54 -13.74 -27.29
C PRO A 57 26.16 -14.95 -26.45
N CYS A 58 25.36 -14.73 -25.36
CA CYS A 58 24.84 -15.77 -24.52
C CYS A 58 23.43 -15.37 -24.12
N LEU A 59 22.44 -15.95 -24.76
CA LEU A 59 21.03 -15.71 -24.51
C LEU A 59 20.28 -17.03 -24.45
N HIS A 60 19.88 -17.43 -23.26
CA HIS A 60 19.07 -18.60 -23.00
C HIS A 60 17.80 -18.20 -22.28
N TYR A 61 16.66 -18.63 -22.76
CA TYR A 61 15.36 -18.28 -22.18
C TYR A 61 15.16 -18.91 -20.79
N TYR A 62 15.59 -20.17 -20.64
CA TYR A 62 15.65 -20.88 -19.36
C TYR A 62 17.10 -21.27 -19.07
N PRO A 63 17.90 -20.37 -18.46
CA PRO A 63 19.31 -20.63 -18.24
C PRO A 63 19.55 -21.71 -17.18
N SER A 64 20.24 -22.76 -17.57
CA SER A 64 20.72 -23.83 -16.70
C SER A 64 22.14 -24.23 -17.11
N TYR A 65 22.86 -24.96 -16.25
CA TYR A 65 24.19 -25.45 -16.62
C TYR A 65 24.16 -26.34 -17.84
N SER A 66 23.06 -27.07 -18.04
CA SER A 66 22.88 -27.97 -19.18
C SER A 66 22.57 -27.23 -20.48
N ALA A 67 22.04 -26.03 -20.43
CA ALA A 67 21.73 -25.22 -21.61
C ALA A 67 22.98 -24.51 -22.18
N LEU A 68 23.99 -24.24 -21.35
CA LEU A 68 25.19 -23.55 -21.74
C LEU A 68 26.13 -24.45 -22.54
N SER A 69 26.74 -23.92 -23.59
CA SER A 69 27.92 -24.54 -24.25
C SER A 69 29.12 -24.60 -23.29
N ASP A 70 30.15 -25.35 -23.65
CA ASP A 70 31.32 -25.50 -22.78
C ASP A 70 32.07 -24.16 -22.55
N SER A 71 32.14 -23.31 -23.56
CA SER A 71 32.76 -21.97 -23.46
C SER A 71 31.91 -21.01 -22.62
N GLU A 72 30.56 -21.05 -22.77
CA GLU A 72 29.66 -20.27 -21.96
C GLU A 72 29.68 -20.73 -20.50
N LEU A 73 29.75 -22.06 -20.27
CA LEU A 73 29.83 -22.64 -18.94
C LEU A 73 31.10 -22.19 -18.20
N ARG A 74 32.27 -22.27 -18.84
CA ARG A 74 33.51 -21.75 -18.27
C ARG A 74 33.44 -20.23 -18.02
N GLY A 75 32.91 -19.49 -18.99
CA GLY A 75 32.70 -18.05 -18.85
C GLY A 75 31.77 -17.67 -17.69
N TYR A 76 30.70 -18.42 -17.50
CA TYR A 76 29.80 -18.24 -16.34
C TYR A 76 30.54 -18.43 -15.01
N PHE A 77 31.28 -19.52 -14.89
CA PHE A 77 32.00 -19.79 -13.64
C PHE A 77 33.15 -18.79 -13.40
N GLY A 78 33.79 -18.29 -14.46
CA GLY A 78 34.76 -17.20 -14.37
C GLY A 78 34.12 -15.90 -13.88
N TRP A 79 33.00 -15.49 -14.46
CA TRP A 79 32.22 -14.33 -14.02
C TRP A 79 31.71 -14.54 -12.58
N ARG A 80 31.12 -15.70 -12.26
CA ARG A 80 30.64 -16.02 -10.89
C ARG A 80 31.78 -15.93 -9.87
N THR A 81 32.96 -16.40 -10.19
CA THR A 81 34.15 -16.33 -9.32
C THR A 81 34.48 -14.87 -8.97
N ARG A 82 34.49 -13.98 -9.95
CA ARG A 82 34.76 -12.56 -9.75
C ARG A 82 33.65 -11.88 -8.93
N VAL A 83 32.39 -12.18 -9.23
CA VAL A 83 31.23 -11.66 -8.44
C VAL A 83 31.30 -12.11 -6.98
N ARG A 84 31.63 -13.37 -6.72
CA ARG A 84 31.77 -13.89 -5.34
C ARG A 84 32.96 -13.27 -4.59
N ARG A 85 33.95 -12.75 -5.30
CA ARG A 85 35.06 -11.94 -4.75
C ARG A 85 34.69 -10.46 -4.57
N GLY A 86 33.45 -10.08 -4.83
CA GLY A 86 32.94 -8.72 -4.68
C GLY A 86 33.14 -7.78 -5.87
N GLN A 87 33.60 -8.29 -7.02
CA GLN A 87 33.75 -7.49 -8.23
C GLN A 87 32.41 -7.31 -8.93
N VAL A 88 32.09 -6.07 -9.31
CA VAL A 88 30.87 -5.76 -10.10
C VAL A 88 31.28 -5.69 -11.57
N GLU A 89 31.14 -6.79 -12.27
CA GLU A 89 31.48 -6.90 -13.69
C GLU A 89 30.23 -7.13 -14.52
N PRO A 90 29.89 -6.23 -15.47
CA PRO A 90 28.76 -6.41 -16.37
C PRO A 90 28.86 -7.71 -17.16
N SER A 91 27.72 -8.39 -17.31
CA SER A 91 27.62 -9.61 -18.09
C SER A 91 26.30 -9.64 -18.86
N ASN A 92 25.73 -10.80 -19.08
CA ASN A 92 24.49 -11.00 -19.80
C ASN A 92 23.36 -11.51 -18.85
N LEU A 93 22.13 -11.34 -19.28
CA LEU A 93 20.95 -11.73 -18.51
C LEU A 93 20.96 -13.23 -18.16
N THR A 94 21.47 -14.10 -19.03
CA THR A 94 21.60 -15.54 -18.78
C THR A 94 22.43 -15.82 -17.53
N PHE A 95 23.59 -15.16 -17.37
CA PHE A 95 24.46 -15.36 -16.20
C PHE A 95 23.84 -14.81 -14.93
N TYR A 96 23.16 -13.66 -15.00
CA TYR A 96 22.46 -13.10 -13.84
C TYR A 96 21.35 -14.03 -13.34
N ILE A 97 20.51 -14.56 -14.23
CA ILE A 97 19.43 -15.47 -13.88
C ILE A 97 19.98 -16.81 -13.37
N LEU A 98 21.03 -17.34 -14.00
CA LEU A 98 21.64 -18.58 -13.55
C LEU A 98 22.21 -18.45 -12.13
N TYR A 99 22.88 -17.34 -11.82
CA TYR A 99 23.40 -17.05 -10.48
C TYR A 99 22.26 -16.82 -9.46
N ALA A 100 21.19 -16.12 -9.85
CA ALA A 100 20.01 -15.99 -9.01
C ALA A 100 19.39 -17.36 -8.66
N ASN A 101 19.32 -18.28 -9.64
CA ASN A 101 18.86 -19.66 -9.40
C ASN A 101 19.79 -20.44 -8.42
N GLU A 102 21.11 -20.20 -8.46
CA GLU A 102 22.01 -20.75 -7.41
C GLU A 102 21.65 -20.21 -6.05
N LEU A 103 21.50 -18.90 -5.89
CA LEU A 103 21.21 -18.24 -4.62
C LEU A 103 19.86 -18.66 -4.04
N ILE A 104 18.83 -18.77 -4.89
CA ILE A 104 17.48 -19.24 -4.49
C ILE A 104 17.54 -20.66 -3.89
N ASN A 105 18.43 -21.51 -4.38
CA ASN A 105 18.62 -22.86 -3.87
C ASN A 105 19.74 -22.97 -2.82
N LEU A 106 20.17 -21.86 -2.25
CA LEU A 106 21.26 -21.77 -1.25
C LEU A 106 22.58 -22.43 -1.71
N ILE A 107 22.91 -22.33 -3.01
CA ILE A 107 24.15 -22.85 -3.56
C ILE A 107 25.28 -21.81 -3.42
N GLY A 108 26.30 -22.13 -2.67
CA GLY A 108 27.46 -21.27 -2.44
C GLY A 108 27.23 -20.15 -1.42
N VAL A 109 26.28 -20.34 -0.53
CA VAL A 109 26.00 -19.48 0.61
C VAL A 109 25.87 -20.30 1.88
N LYS A 110 26.17 -19.71 3.02
CA LYS A 110 26.19 -20.39 4.30
C LYS A 110 24.85 -20.40 5.02
N SER A 111 24.01 -19.42 4.73
CA SER A 111 22.70 -19.27 5.34
C SER A 111 21.69 -18.61 4.38
N PRO A 112 20.38 -18.72 4.66
CA PRO A 112 19.36 -17.99 3.91
C PRO A 112 19.56 -16.46 3.94
N GLU A 113 20.02 -15.89 5.05
CA GLU A 113 20.28 -14.45 5.16
C GLU A 113 21.36 -14.02 4.17
N GLU A 114 22.48 -14.75 4.10
CA GLU A 114 23.53 -14.50 3.11
C GLU A 114 23.02 -14.66 1.68
N GLY A 115 22.16 -15.66 1.45
CA GLY A 115 21.50 -15.88 0.17
C GLY A 115 20.66 -14.67 -0.25
N TYR A 116 19.85 -14.15 0.66
CA TYR A 116 19.04 -12.97 0.44
C TYR A 116 19.89 -11.73 0.14
N GLU A 117 20.90 -11.46 0.94
CA GLU A 117 21.81 -10.32 0.76
C GLU A 117 22.51 -10.35 -0.60
N ARG A 118 22.99 -11.52 -1.02
CA ARG A 118 23.63 -11.68 -2.34
C ARG A 118 22.63 -11.52 -3.49
N LEU A 119 21.41 -12.01 -3.33
CA LEU A 119 20.35 -11.83 -4.31
C LEU A 119 19.93 -10.35 -4.42
N LEU A 120 19.87 -9.66 -3.28
CA LEU A 120 19.62 -8.23 -3.21
C LEU A 120 20.74 -7.44 -3.90
N LYS A 121 22.01 -7.80 -3.61
CA LYS A 121 23.16 -7.19 -4.23
C LYS A 121 23.18 -7.41 -5.76
N LEU A 122 22.84 -8.60 -6.24
CA LEU A 122 22.70 -8.89 -7.66
C LEU A 122 21.68 -7.96 -8.32
N ARG A 123 20.52 -7.73 -7.67
CA ARG A 123 19.52 -6.80 -8.16
C ARG A 123 20.05 -5.36 -8.22
N ASP A 124 20.68 -4.91 -7.14
CA ASP A 124 21.14 -3.51 -7.01
C ASP A 124 22.30 -3.19 -7.94
N ASP A 125 23.25 -4.13 -8.13
CA ASP A 125 24.44 -3.93 -8.99
C ASP A 125 24.10 -3.99 -10.49
N TYR A 126 23.18 -4.85 -10.91
CA TYR A 126 22.92 -5.14 -12.34
C TYR A 126 21.54 -4.72 -12.83
N GLY A 127 20.56 -4.66 -11.95
CA GLY A 127 19.19 -4.31 -12.28
C GLY A 127 19.01 -2.96 -12.98
N PRO A 128 19.70 -1.87 -12.61
CA PRO A 128 19.54 -0.58 -13.28
C PRO A 128 19.83 -0.60 -14.79
N LYS A 129 20.62 -1.58 -15.26
CA LYS A 129 20.93 -1.79 -16.67
C LYS A 129 20.03 -2.83 -17.35
N GLU A 130 19.31 -3.62 -16.56
CA GLU A 130 18.49 -4.74 -17.01
C GLU A 130 17.11 -4.70 -16.32
N PRO A 131 16.14 -3.91 -16.82
CA PRO A 131 14.81 -3.74 -16.19
C PRO A 131 14.07 -5.06 -15.97
N THR A 132 14.22 -6.02 -16.90
CA THR A 132 13.63 -7.36 -16.76
C THR A 132 14.17 -8.11 -15.54
N LEU A 133 15.47 -7.93 -15.25
CA LEU A 133 16.11 -8.51 -14.07
C LEU A 133 15.55 -7.90 -12.77
N ILE A 134 15.39 -6.58 -12.72
CA ILE A 134 14.80 -5.90 -11.54
C ILE A 134 13.43 -6.46 -11.20
N MET A 135 12.52 -6.56 -12.19
CA MET A 135 11.16 -7.05 -11.98
C MET A 135 11.19 -8.47 -11.39
N ARG A 136 11.96 -9.35 -12.02
CA ARG A 136 12.07 -10.76 -11.60
C ARG A 136 12.70 -10.90 -10.22
N LEU A 137 13.80 -10.19 -9.94
CA LEU A 137 14.48 -10.28 -8.66
C LEU A 137 13.69 -9.63 -7.51
N ASN A 138 12.89 -8.60 -7.75
CA ASN A 138 11.98 -8.06 -6.74
C ASN A 138 10.94 -9.08 -6.28
N GLU A 139 10.39 -9.86 -7.22
CA GLU A 139 9.46 -10.94 -6.92
C GLU A 139 10.19 -12.10 -6.20
N TRP A 140 11.33 -12.53 -6.71
CA TRP A 140 12.09 -13.61 -6.09
C TRP A 140 12.65 -13.27 -4.71
N LEU A 141 13.02 -12.03 -4.43
CA LEU A 141 13.37 -11.56 -3.09
C LEU A 141 12.20 -11.66 -2.12
N PHE A 142 10.98 -11.31 -2.58
CA PHE A 142 9.78 -11.49 -1.78
C PHE A 142 9.50 -12.97 -1.50
N HIS A 143 9.56 -13.83 -2.53
CA HIS A 143 9.39 -15.27 -2.39
C HIS A 143 10.46 -15.90 -1.46
N PHE A 144 11.71 -15.45 -1.60
CA PHE A 144 12.82 -15.91 -0.78
C PHE A 144 12.61 -15.60 0.70
N MET A 145 12.24 -14.35 0.99
CA MET A 145 11.95 -13.89 2.34
C MET A 145 10.86 -14.74 3.01
N VAL A 146 9.76 -14.98 2.29
CA VAL A 146 8.62 -15.75 2.78
C VAL A 146 8.95 -17.24 2.94
N TYR A 147 9.62 -17.82 1.93
CA TYR A 147 9.92 -19.25 1.92
C TYR A 147 10.92 -19.66 2.99
N TYR A 148 12.00 -18.89 3.14
CA TYR A 148 13.06 -19.17 4.11
C TYR A 148 12.81 -18.55 5.49
N GLY A 149 11.81 -17.68 5.64
CA GLY A 149 11.51 -16.99 6.89
C GLY A 149 12.53 -15.91 7.25
N VAL A 150 13.20 -15.32 6.27
CA VAL A 150 14.22 -14.29 6.47
C VAL A 150 13.57 -12.96 6.82
N THR A 151 14.15 -12.22 7.77
CA THR A 151 13.72 -10.86 8.15
C THR A 151 14.80 -9.86 7.76
N PRO A 152 14.86 -9.41 6.50
CA PRO A 152 15.93 -8.56 6.01
C PRO A 152 15.76 -7.10 6.44
N GLU A 153 16.87 -6.36 6.56
CA GLU A 153 16.85 -4.92 6.78
C GLU A 153 16.21 -4.17 5.61
N LYS A 154 16.55 -4.55 4.39
CA LYS A 154 16.00 -3.96 3.16
C LYS A 154 14.91 -4.85 2.57
N LEU A 155 13.67 -4.43 2.76
CA LEU A 155 12.49 -5.15 2.31
C LEU A 155 12.29 -5.04 0.79
N PRO A 156 11.70 -6.05 0.14
CA PRO A 156 11.26 -5.96 -1.26
C PRO A 156 10.19 -4.86 -1.45
N PRO A 157 10.13 -4.20 -2.63
CA PRO A 157 9.19 -3.09 -2.87
C PRO A 157 7.73 -3.45 -2.62
N VAL A 158 7.30 -4.66 -2.95
CA VAL A 158 5.93 -5.14 -2.68
C VAL A 158 5.62 -5.13 -1.19
N VAL A 159 6.55 -5.58 -0.35
CA VAL A 159 6.37 -5.59 1.12
C VAL A 159 6.37 -4.18 1.67
N GLN A 160 7.27 -3.31 1.19
CA GLN A 160 7.27 -1.90 1.57
C GLN A 160 5.92 -1.23 1.29
N SER A 161 5.32 -1.48 0.12
CA SER A 161 4.01 -0.94 -0.25
C SER A 161 2.88 -1.48 0.64
N LEU A 162 2.90 -2.78 0.96
CA LEU A 162 1.91 -3.39 1.86
C LEU A 162 2.01 -2.79 3.27
N MET A 163 3.22 -2.68 3.81
CA MET A 163 3.45 -2.12 5.14
C MET A 163 3.17 -0.61 5.21
N ALA A 164 3.39 0.14 4.12
CA ALA A 164 3.05 1.56 4.06
C ALA A 164 1.54 1.76 4.18
N LEU A 165 0.73 0.98 3.45
CA LEU A 165 -0.72 0.98 3.60
C LEU A 165 -1.13 0.55 5.01
N GLY A 166 -0.56 -0.56 5.52
CA GLY A 166 -0.84 -1.06 6.86
C GLY A 166 -0.54 -0.04 7.96
N LYS A 167 0.55 0.72 7.83
CA LYS A 167 0.88 1.81 8.75
C LYS A 167 -0.18 2.91 8.75
N ASP A 168 -0.62 3.36 7.57
CA ASP A 168 -1.67 4.37 7.45
C ASP A 168 -3.01 3.88 8.04
N LEU A 169 -3.38 2.62 7.77
CA LEU A 169 -4.60 2.03 8.34
C LEU A 169 -4.53 1.91 9.87
N THR A 170 -3.38 1.46 10.40
CA THR A 170 -3.15 1.40 11.85
C THR A 170 -3.27 2.77 12.48
N TYR A 171 -2.66 3.79 11.87
CA TYR A 171 -2.73 5.17 12.32
C TYR A 171 -4.20 5.64 12.43
N LEU A 172 -5.00 5.41 11.39
CA LEU A 172 -6.41 5.82 11.35
C LEU A 172 -7.30 5.09 12.37
N GLU A 173 -6.88 3.91 12.86
CA GLU A 173 -7.64 3.13 13.85
C GLU A 173 -7.22 3.37 15.29
N THR A 174 -5.94 3.66 15.55
CA THR A 174 -5.37 3.61 16.91
C THR A 174 -4.94 4.95 17.46
N GLU A 175 -4.61 5.93 16.60
CA GLU A 175 -4.08 7.21 17.04
C GLU A 175 -5.19 8.20 17.45
N ASP A 176 -4.83 9.17 18.28
CA ASP A 176 -5.71 10.32 18.56
C ASP A 176 -5.65 11.29 17.38
N LEU A 177 -6.55 11.06 16.42
CA LEU A 177 -6.62 11.80 15.17
C LEU A 177 -6.87 13.31 15.36
N VAL A 178 -7.51 13.69 16.46
CA VAL A 178 -7.81 15.08 16.77
C VAL A 178 -6.56 15.78 17.32
N LEU A 179 -5.78 15.09 18.14
CA LEU A 179 -4.51 15.60 18.66
C LEU A 179 -3.48 15.74 17.53
N HIS A 180 -3.43 14.78 16.62
CA HIS A 180 -2.53 14.72 15.47
C HIS A 180 -3.20 15.20 14.18
N HIS A 181 -4.00 16.28 14.25
CA HIS A 181 -4.85 16.74 13.16
C HIS A 181 -4.11 16.99 11.84
N HIS A 182 -2.91 17.56 11.87
CA HIS A 182 -2.11 17.79 10.67
C HIS A 182 -1.75 16.48 9.94
N GLU A 183 -1.20 15.50 10.67
CA GLU A 183 -0.85 14.18 10.11
C GLU A 183 -2.09 13.42 9.64
N THR A 184 -3.21 13.55 10.36
CA THR A 184 -4.50 12.95 9.95
C THR A 184 -4.96 13.48 8.59
N VAL A 185 -4.87 14.79 8.34
CA VAL A 185 -5.19 15.38 7.04
C VAL A 185 -4.27 14.85 5.94
N GLU A 186 -2.98 14.67 6.23
CA GLU A 186 -2.03 14.07 5.29
C GLU A 186 -2.42 12.63 4.93
N VAL A 187 -2.69 11.81 5.94
CA VAL A 187 -3.07 10.41 5.74
C VAL A 187 -4.39 10.33 4.94
N LEU A 188 -5.42 11.06 5.35
CA LEU A 188 -6.70 11.07 4.65
C LEU A 188 -6.57 11.60 3.21
N SER A 189 -5.70 12.58 2.95
CA SER A 189 -5.44 13.08 1.61
C SER A 189 -4.82 12.02 0.70
N ARG A 190 -3.95 11.13 1.24
CA ARG A 190 -3.38 10.02 0.47
C ARG A 190 -4.42 8.97 0.09
N HIS A 191 -5.40 8.74 0.95
CA HIS A 191 -6.45 7.73 0.77
C HIS A 191 -7.73 8.26 0.11
N SER A 192 -7.80 9.56 -0.19
CA SER A 192 -8.93 10.23 -0.82
C SER A 192 -8.59 10.68 -2.24
N ASN A 193 -9.59 10.74 -3.11
CA ASN A 193 -9.50 11.47 -4.38
C ASN A 193 -9.81 12.96 -4.22
N TYR A 194 -10.30 13.38 -3.05
CA TYR A 194 -10.55 14.76 -2.71
C TYR A 194 -9.31 15.38 -2.06
N ASN A 195 -8.70 16.35 -2.72
CA ASN A 195 -7.49 16.98 -2.21
C ASN A 195 -7.85 18.02 -1.13
N LEU A 196 -7.78 17.63 0.13
CA LEU A 196 -8.11 18.46 1.29
C LEU A 196 -7.28 19.75 1.34
N LYS A 197 -6.00 19.69 0.98
CA LYS A 197 -5.11 20.85 1.00
C LYS A 197 -5.38 21.88 -0.10
N LYS A 198 -6.13 21.52 -1.15
CA LYS A 198 -6.59 22.47 -2.17
C LYS A 198 -7.91 23.14 -1.82
N SER A 199 -8.50 22.84 -0.68
CA SER A 199 -9.70 23.51 -0.20
C SER A 199 -9.44 25.00 0.06
N LEU A 200 -10.42 25.83 -0.28
CA LEU A 200 -10.41 27.26 0.06
C LEU A 200 -10.35 27.45 1.58
N LEU A 201 -11.05 26.61 2.33
CA LEU A 201 -11.06 26.66 3.80
C LEU A 201 -9.69 26.35 4.38
N TYR A 202 -8.97 25.36 3.81
CA TYR A 202 -7.61 25.08 4.21
C TYR A 202 -6.68 26.27 3.98
N HIS A 203 -6.79 26.96 2.84
CA HIS A 203 -5.96 28.13 2.55
C HIS A 203 -6.30 29.35 3.43
N LYS A 204 -7.57 29.48 3.83
CA LYS A 204 -8.04 30.61 4.65
C LYS A 204 -7.69 30.46 6.12
N ASP A 205 -7.92 29.30 6.69
CA ASP A 205 -7.60 28.95 8.08
C ASP A 205 -7.19 27.47 8.16
N PRO A 206 -5.90 27.16 7.92
CA PRO A 206 -5.40 25.79 7.94
C PRO A 206 -5.66 25.09 9.27
N LEU A 207 -5.43 25.75 10.38
CA LEU A 207 -5.53 25.17 11.72
C LEU A 207 -6.97 24.75 12.04
N HIS A 208 -7.94 25.61 11.74
CA HIS A 208 -9.34 25.34 11.99
C HIS A 208 -9.85 24.21 11.09
N TYR A 209 -9.45 24.21 9.81
CA TYR A 209 -9.81 23.15 8.88
C TYR A 209 -9.19 21.81 9.24
N GLU A 210 -7.92 21.80 9.65
CA GLU A 210 -7.23 20.58 10.11
C GLU A 210 -7.88 20.00 11.37
N ARG A 211 -8.47 20.80 12.24
CA ARG A 211 -9.25 20.33 13.40
C ARG A 211 -10.64 19.78 13.00
N PHE A 212 -11.24 20.35 11.96
CA PHE A 212 -12.54 19.90 11.45
C PHE A 212 -12.47 18.48 10.82
N ILE A 213 -11.47 18.21 9.98
CA ILE A 213 -11.37 16.97 9.21
C ILE A 213 -11.29 15.71 10.08
N PRO A 214 -10.46 15.59 11.12
CA PRO A 214 -10.47 14.44 12.01
C PRO A 214 -11.81 14.21 12.73
N LEU A 215 -12.45 15.29 13.17
CA LEU A 215 -13.73 15.20 13.85
C LEU A 215 -14.83 14.65 12.93
N ILE A 216 -14.92 15.15 11.70
CA ILE A 216 -15.90 14.63 10.74
C ILE A 216 -15.57 13.20 10.32
N TYR A 217 -14.30 12.86 10.14
CA TYR A 217 -13.88 11.49 9.88
C TYR A 217 -14.35 10.53 10.98
N GLN A 218 -14.13 10.88 12.25
CA GLN A 218 -14.60 10.07 13.40
C GLN A 218 -16.13 9.90 13.40
N LYS A 219 -16.89 10.96 13.04
CA LYS A 219 -18.36 10.87 12.92
C LYS A 219 -18.78 9.95 11.79
N ILE A 220 -18.09 9.97 10.65
CA ILE A 220 -18.36 9.06 9.54
C ILE A 220 -18.07 7.61 9.96
N VAL A 221 -16.93 7.35 10.59
CA VAL A 221 -16.57 6.00 11.10
C VAL A 221 -17.62 5.49 12.10
N ALA A 222 -18.02 6.33 13.05
CA ALA A 222 -19.03 5.98 14.04
C ALA A 222 -20.39 5.66 13.38
N TYR A 223 -20.80 6.47 12.40
CA TYR A 223 -22.04 6.21 11.66
C TYR A 223 -22.02 4.85 10.96
N PHE A 224 -20.91 4.50 10.30
CA PHE A 224 -20.76 3.19 9.67
C PHE A 224 -20.86 2.05 10.68
N LYS A 225 -20.20 2.19 11.83
CA LYS A 225 -20.23 1.19 12.89
C LYS A 225 -21.66 0.92 13.40
N ASP A 226 -22.46 1.98 13.55
CA ASP A 226 -23.77 1.89 14.18
C ASP A 226 -24.90 1.57 13.18
N HIS A 227 -24.72 1.89 11.88
CA HIS A 227 -25.81 1.85 10.91
C HIS A 227 -25.49 1.04 9.64
N ARG A 228 -24.29 0.50 9.49
CA ARG A 228 -23.90 -0.23 8.28
C ARG A 228 -23.42 -1.65 8.60
N GLN A 229 -23.81 -2.61 7.75
CA GLN A 229 -23.32 -3.99 7.86
C GLN A 229 -21.87 -4.10 7.44
N MET A 230 -21.47 -3.42 6.34
CA MET A 230 -20.09 -3.33 5.93
C MET A 230 -19.37 -2.23 6.71
N GLY A 231 -18.24 -2.58 7.30
CA GLY A 231 -17.42 -1.64 8.05
C GLY A 231 -16.87 -0.50 7.17
N PHE A 232 -16.60 0.63 7.81
CA PHE A 232 -16.00 1.79 7.15
C PHE A 232 -14.66 1.44 6.47
N MET A 233 -13.84 0.60 7.12
CA MET A 233 -12.57 0.14 6.57
C MET A 233 -12.76 -0.50 5.19
N ASP A 234 -13.65 -1.48 5.08
CA ASP A 234 -13.89 -2.23 3.84
C ASP A 234 -14.60 -1.42 2.77
N THR A 235 -15.34 -0.39 3.18
CA THR A 235 -16.09 0.45 2.24
C THR A 235 -15.28 1.63 1.71
N CYS A 236 -14.53 2.31 2.59
CA CYS A 236 -13.96 3.63 2.28
C CYS A 236 -12.42 3.69 2.31
N LEU A 237 -11.74 2.72 2.89
CA LEU A 237 -10.28 2.74 3.01
C LEU A 237 -9.60 1.63 2.20
N ALA A 238 -9.84 0.37 2.58
CA ALA A 238 -9.20 -0.77 1.95
C ALA A 238 -9.95 -2.06 2.24
N SER A 239 -10.26 -2.85 1.22
CA SER A 239 -10.88 -4.17 1.37
C SER A 239 -9.83 -5.28 1.48
N GLU A 240 -10.17 -6.33 2.23
CA GLU A 240 -9.34 -7.53 2.30
C GLU A 240 -9.42 -8.31 1.00
N THR A 241 -8.29 -8.79 0.53
CA THR A 241 -8.17 -9.63 -0.65
C THR A 241 -7.06 -10.65 -0.47
N TYR A 242 -6.99 -11.62 -1.37
CA TYR A 242 -5.89 -12.58 -1.38
C TYR A 242 -5.48 -12.90 -2.82
N ARG A 243 -4.23 -13.36 -2.96
CA ARG A 243 -3.73 -13.96 -4.19
C ARG A 243 -2.90 -15.20 -3.89
N TRP A 244 -2.95 -16.17 -4.77
CA TRP A 244 -2.05 -17.31 -4.73
C TRP A 244 -0.65 -16.89 -5.13
N LEU A 245 0.34 -17.57 -4.56
CA LEU A 245 1.74 -17.34 -4.83
C LEU A 245 2.34 -18.63 -5.38
N ASP A 246 2.78 -18.59 -6.64
CA ASP A 246 3.60 -19.63 -7.24
C ASP A 246 5.06 -19.28 -6.99
N LEU A 247 5.59 -19.80 -5.85
CA LEU A 247 6.91 -19.41 -5.40
C LEU A 247 7.98 -19.78 -6.43
N PHE A 248 8.78 -18.80 -6.83
CA PHE A 248 9.87 -18.93 -7.79
C PHE A 248 9.42 -19.52 -9.14
N GLU A 249 8.21 -19.18 -9.58
CA GLU A 249 7.68 -19.55 -10.88
C GLU A 249 8.71 -19.40 -11.99
N THR A 250 9.15 -19.54 -12.84
CA THR A 250 10.19 -19.30 -13.83
C THR A 250 11.64 -19.56 -13.37
N ALA A 251 11.86 -20.03 -12.15
CA ALA A 251 13.18 -20.38 -11.63
C ALA A 251 13.38 -21.91 -11.58
N TYR A 252 14.63 -22.34 -11.65
CA TYR A 252 15.00 -23.69 -11.26
C TYR A 252 15.06 -23.75 -9.73
N PHE A 253 13.92 -23.97 -9.10
CA PHE A 253 13.79 -24.06 -7.66
C PHE A 253 13.42 -25.47 -7.24
N LEU A 254 14.14 -26.02 -6.26
CA LEU A 254 13.85 -27.30 -5.65
C LEU A 254 13.42 -27.08 -4.19
N PRO A 255 12.11 -27.13 -3.91
CA PRO A 255 11.65 -27.01 -2.54
C PRO A 255 12.21 -28.15 -1.68
N GLU A 256 12.66 -27.79 -0.46
CA GLU A 256 13.01 -28.80 0.53
C GLU A 256 11.79 -29.67 0.83
N ARG A 257 12.02 -30.98 1.02
CA ARG A 257 11.00 -31.89 1.54
C ARG A 257 10.73 -31.58 3.02
N ARG A 258 10.14 -30.41 3.29
CA ARG A 258 9.65 -30.10 4.63
C ARG A 258 8.37 -30.90 4.86
N GLU A 259 8.19 -31.40 6.10
CA GLU A 259 6.86 -31.80 6.53
C GLU A 259 5.90 -30.68 6.22
N ARG A 260 4.71 -31.02 5.67
CA ARG A 260 3.65 -30.06 5.33
C ARG A 260 3.23 -29.30 6.60
N LYS A 261 3.97 -28.25 6.96
CA LYS A 261 3.69 -27.40 8.11
C LYS A 261 2.88 -26.21 7.66
N LYS A 262 1.78 -25.98 8.37
CA LYS A 262 1.06 -24.70 8.25
C LYS A 262 1.96 -23.60 8.77
N LEU A 263 2.29 -22.65 7.92
CA LEU A 263 3.13 -21.51 8.28
C LEU A 263 2.35 -20.22 8.00
N ILE A 264 2.60 -19.21 8.83
CA ILE A 264 2.10 -17.85 8.62
C ILE A 264 3.30 -16.92 8.77
N TYR A 265 3.59 -16.18 7.71
CA TYR A 265 4.57 -15.10 7.69
C TYR A 265 3.84 -13.75 7.71
N ARG A 266 3.96 -13.00 8.80
CA ARG A 266 3.26 -11.70 8.97
C ARG A 266 4.20 -10.55 8.67
N PHE A 267 3.72 -9.60 7.86
CA PHE A 267 4.37 -8.30 7.67
C PHE A 267 3.84 -7.30 8.70
N ASP A 268 2.51 -7.24 8.83
CA ASP A 268 1.77 -6.47 9.82
C ASP A 268 0.41 -7.13 10.14
N GLN A 269 -0.51 -6.40 10.75
CA GLN A 269 -1.86 -6.91 11.04
C GLN A 269 -2.75 -7.03 9.80
N TYR A 270 -2.44 -6.34 8.70
CA TYR A 270 -3.24 -6.29 7.47
C TYR A 270 -2.64 -7.08 6.31
N ALA A 271 -1.39 -7.53 6.43
CA ALA A 271 -0.73 -8.27 5.36
C ALA A 271 0.09 -9.44 5.91
N TYR A 272 -0.17 -10.64 5.38
CA TYR A 272 0.53 -11.86 5.76
C TYR A 272 0.47 -12.91 4.64
N VAL A 273 1.46 -13.79 4.62
CA VAL A 273 1.44 -14.99 3.77
C VAL A 273 1.16 -16.20 4.63
N LYS A 274 0.28 -17.07 4.18
CA LYS A 274 0.03 -18.38 4.79
C LYS A 274 0.21 -19.51 3.81
N THR A 275 0.58 -20.67 4.32
CA THR A 275 0.58 -21.93 3.57
C THR A 275 0.04 -23.06 4.42
N ASP A 276 -0.60 -24.00 3.75
CA ASP A 276 -0.98 -25.31 4.32
C ASP A 276 0.08 -26.39 4.06
N GLY A 277 1.18 -26.02 3.39
CA GLY A 277 2.28 -26.88 2.96
C GLY A 277 2.28 -27.19 1.46
N GLU A 278 1.20 -26.89 0.75
CA GLU A 278 1.09 -27.04 -0.71
C GLU A 278 0.86 -25.70 -1.38
N ILE A 279 -0.12 -24.95 -0.92
CA ILE A 279 -0.55 -23.69 -1.52
C ILE A 279 -0.05 -22.52 -0.66
N TRP A 280 0.57 -21.57 -1.30
CA TRP A 280 0.97 -20.31 -0.68
C TRP A 280 -0.03 -19.22 -1.06
N THR A 281 -0.50 -18.46 -0.08
CA THR A 281 -1.49 -17.41 -0.29
C THR A 281 -1.07 -16.14 0.44
N LEU A 282 -0.93 -15.04 -0.29
CA LEU A 282 -0.76 -13.70 0.27
C LEU A 282 -2.15 -13.12 0.56
N TRP A 283 -2.43 -12.80 1.81
CA TRP A 283 -3.60 -12.07 2.27
C TRP A 283 -3.18 -10.63 2.58
N TYR A 284 -3.94 -9.68 2.11
CA TYR A 284 -3.60 -8.26 2.30
C TYR A 284 -4.81 -7.37 2.08
N ARG A 285 -4.74 -6.14 2.58
CA ARG A 285 -5.72 -5.11 2.23
C ARG A 285 -5.23 -4.32 1.01
N THR A 286 -6.18 -3.91 0.18
CA THR A 286 -5.90 -3.08 -1.00
C THR A 286 -6.91 -1.94 -1.09
N ALA A 287 -6.43 -0.76 -1.42
CA ALA A 287 -7.24 0.42 -1.69
C ALA A 287 -7.32 0.63 -3.21
N ASP A 288 -8.52 0.68 -3.73
CA ASP A 288 -8.79 0.98 -5.15
C ASP A 288 -9.39 2.38 -5.33
N ASN A 289 -9.70 2.72 -6.59
CA ASN A 289 -10.32 4.00 -6.90
C ASN A 289 -11.74 4.18 -6.33
N LYS A 290 -12.45 3.07 -6.03
CA LYS A 290 -13.77 3.14 -5.40
C LYS A 290 -13.65 3.60 -3.96
N HIS A 291 -12.74 3.00 -3.19
CA HIS A 291 -12.45 3.42 -1.82
C HIS A 291 -12.08 4.91 -1.74
N ARG A 292 -11.14 5.32 -2.62
CA ARG A 292 -10.69 6.72 -2.66
C ARG A 292 -11.81 7.70 -3.00
N ARG A 293 -12.69 7.34 -3.95
CA ARG A 293 -13.85 8.15 -4.31
C ARG A 293 -14.86 8.23 -3.17
N ARG A 294 -15.18 7.11 -2.51
CA ARG A 294 -16.13 7.07 -1.40
C ARG A 294 -15.67 7.94 -0.24
N LEU A 295 -14.44 7.75 0.20
CA LEU A 295 -13.86 8.61 1.24
C LEU A 295 -13.90 10.09 0.82
N GLY A 296 -13.44 10.38 -0.40
CA GLY A 296 -13.42 11.75 -0.94
C GLY A 296 -14.79 12.39 -1.04
N SER A 297 -15.82 11.63 -1.44
CA SER A 297 -17.20 12.12 -1.48
C SER A 297 -17.72 12.50 -0.09
N TYR A 298 -17.53 11.65 0.92
CA TYR A 298 -17.97 11.99 2.28
C TYR A 298 -17.27 13.25 2.81
N LEU A 299 -15.95 13.34 2.65
CA LEU A 299 -15.19 14.50 3.10
C LEU A 299 -15.62 15.77 2.34
N ARG A 300 -15.84 15.65 1.03
CA ARG A 300 -16.30 16.76 0.19
C ARG A 300 -17.72 17.21 0.53
N MET A 301 -18.67 16.28 0.71
CA MET A 301 -20.04 16.58 1.11
C MET A 301 -20.08 17.24 2.49
N ALA A 302 -19.26 16.80 3.44
CA ALA A 302 -19.12 17.45 4.73
C ALA A 302 -18.61 18.88 4.60
N GLU A 303 -17.62 19.12 3.73
CA GLU A 303 -17.12 20.47 3.47
C GLU A 303 -18.15 21.35 2.77
N VAL A 304 -18.95 20.81 1.85
CA VAL A 304 -20.06 21.55 1.21
C VAL A 304 -21.01 22.14 2.25
N HIS A 305 -21.44 21.31 3.22
CA HIS A 305 -22.32 21.77 4.30
C HIS A 305 -21.62 22.72 5.28
N TYR A 306 -20.38 22.42 5.63
CA TYR A 306 -19.57 23.28 6.48
C TYR A 306 -19.38 24.68 5.88
N ARG A 307 -19.10 24.79 4.58
CA ARG A 307 -19.01 26.09 3.87
C ARG A 307 -20.31 26.86 3.94
N LYS A 308 -21.46 26.17 3.79
CA LYS A 308 -22.78 26.81 3.91
C LYS A 308 -23.00 27.43 5.28
N LEU A 309 -22.59 26.74 6.36
CA LEU A 309 -22.71 27.25 7.72
C LEU A 309 -21.76 28.42 8.03
N MET A 310 -20.61 28.45 7.36
CA MET A 310 -19.59 29.48 7.52
C MET A 310 -19.75 30.64 6.52
N GLU A 311 -20.85 30.66 5.73
CA GLU A 311 -21.14 31.66 4.70
C GLU A 311 -20.03 31.77 3.63
N GLU A 312 -19.32 30.66 3.36
CA GLU A 312 -18.24 30.59 2.40
C GLU A 312 -18.76 30.22 0.98
N PRO A 313 -18.02 30.56 -0.09
CA PRO A 313 -18.40 30.23 -1.46
C PRO A 313 -18.64 28.71 -1.62
N PRO A 314 -19.77 28.30 -2.30
CA PRO A 314 -20.10 26.90 -2.45
C PRO A 314 -19.11 26.16 -3.34
N LEU A 315 -18.88 24.88 -3.05
CA LEU A 315 -18.10 23.95 -3.87
C LEU A 315 -18.92 23.54 -5.10
N GLN A 316 -18.30 23.53 -6.27
CA GLN A 316 -18.89 23.05 -7.52
C GLN A 316 -18.26 21.72 -7.96
N PRO A 317 -19.02 20.75 -8.49
CA PRO A 317 -20.49 20.71 -8.56
C PRO A 317 -21.11 20.58 -7.16
N LEU A 318 -22.35 21.04 -7.01
CA LEU A 318 -23.11 20.91 -5.76
C LEU A 318 -23.48 19.45 -5.55
N GLU A 319 -22.98 18.87 -4.45
CA GLU A 319 -23.41 17.58 -3.95
C GLU A 319 -24.34 17.80 -2.75
N THR A 320 -25.40 17.02 -2.65
CA THR A 320 -26.34 17.10 -1.51
C THR A 320 -25.89 16.12 -0.44
N PRO A 321 -25.38 16.59 0.71
CA PRO A 321 -24.96 15.68 1.78
C PRO A 321 -26.17 14.98 2.41
N PRO A 322 -26.05 13.69 2.78
CA PRO A 322 -27.09 12.96 3.49
C PRO A 322 -27.40 13.58 4.86
N LYS A 323 -28.64 13.44 5.32
CA LYS A 323 -29.13 14.09 6.55
C LYS A 323 -28.29 13.80 7.79
N TRP A 324 -27.77 12.56 7.91
CA TRP A 324 -26.92 12.19 9.03
C TRP A 324 -25.57 12.94 9.03
N LEU A 325 -25.00 13.15 7.84
CA LEU A 325 -23.74 13.90 7.68
C LEU A 325 -23.95 15.38 7.99
N VAL A 326 -25.08 15.96 7.55
CA VAL A 326 -25.50 17.32 7.91
C VAL A 326 -25.53 17.48 9.44
N LYS A 327 -26.25 16.59 10.13
CA LYS A 327 -26.32 16.62 11.60
C LYS A 327 -24.93 16.48 12.26
N SER A 328 -24.06 15.69 11.67
CA SER A 328 -22.70 15.50 12.18
C SER A 328 -21.87 16.78 12.05
N VAL A 329 -21.98 17.48 10.91
CA VAL A 329 -21.29 18.77 10.70
C VAL A 329 -21.86 19.84 11.61
N ASP A 330 -23.20 19.93 11.74
CA ASP A 330 -23.85 20.88 12.65
C ASP A 330 -23.37 20.71 14.09
N ALA A 331 -23.24 19.47 14.57
CA ALA A 331 -22.75 19.17 15.91
C ALA A 331 -21.27 19.60 16.10
N ILE A 332 -20.43 19.46 15.07
CA ILE A 332 -19.04 19.91 15.14
C ILE A 332 -18.96 21.44 15.17
N VAL A 333 -19.76 22.12 14.35
CA VAL A 333 -19.79 23.59 14.33
C VAL A 333 -20.29 24.13 15.68
N ALA A 334 -21.35 23.55 16.24
CA ALA A 334 -21.84 23.91 17.57
C ALA A 334 -20.75 23.72 18.64
N HIS A 335 -20.01 22.62 18.59
CA HIS A 335 -18.89 22.39 19.49
C HIS A 335 -17.80 23.46 19.37
N PHE A 336 -17.41 23.86 18.16
CA PHE A 336 -16.44 24.94 17.95
C PHE A 336 -16.96 26.28 18.47
N GLN A 337 -18.24 26.58 18.29
CA GLN A 337 -18.86 27.81 18.82
C GLN A 337 -18.90 27.84 20.36
N GLU A 338 -19.21 26.71 20.98
CA GLU A 338 -19.18 26.57 22.44
C GLU A 338 -17.76 26.71 23.01
N GLU A 339 -16.77 26.11 22.32
CA GLU A 339 -15.34 26.24 22.69
C GLU A 339 -14.89 27.68 22.59
N ALA A 340 -15.21 28.38 21.49
CA ALA A 340 -14.89 29.79 21.29
C ALA A 340 -15.54 30.68 22.37
N ALA A 341 -16.82 30.43 22.68
CA ALA A 341 -17.52 31.13 23.73
C ALA A 341 -16.95 30.88 25.14
N ARG A 342 -16.44 29.67 25.38
CA ARG A 342 -15.77 29.30 26.64
C ARG A 342 -14.44 30.02 26.76
N ASN A 343 -13.63 30.02 25.70
CA ASN A 343 -12.33 30.67 25.67
C ASN A 343 -12.46 32.16 25.80
N ALA A 344 -13.46 32.78 25.15
CA ALA A 344 -13.74 34.21 25.29
C ALA A 344 -14.14 34.60 26.74
N ARG A 345 -14.81 33.69 27.47
CA ARG A 345 -15.14 33.90 28.90
C ARG A 345 -13.94 33.69 29.81
N GLN A 346 -12.93 32.92 29.38
CA GLN A 346 -11.70 32.68 30.14
C GLN A 346 -10.60 33.71 29.87
N GLU A 347 -10.75 34.58 28.88
CA GLU A 347 -9.91 35.79 28.78
C GLU A 347 -10.16 36.72 29.96
N VAL A 348 -9.58 36.32 31.08
CA VAL A 348 -9.41 37.24 32.22
C VAL A 348 -8.49 38.35 31.75
N SER A 349 -8.99 39.53 31.60
CA SER A 349 -8.16 40.70 31.33
C SER A 349 -7.22 40.89 32.53
N PHE A 350 -5.99 40.42 32.40
CA PHE A 350 -4.96 40.72 33.38
C PHE A 350 -4.66 42.22 33.29
N ASP A 351 -5.08 42.98 34.31
CA ASP A 351 -4.69 44.38 34.46
C ASP A 351 -3.18 44.43 34.69
N LEU A 352 -2.46 44.60 33.59
CA LEU A 352 -0.99 44.67 33.58
C LEU A 352 -0.46 45.81 34.46
N SER A 353 -1.30 46.81 34.79
CA SER A 353 -0.95 47.90 35.68
C SER A 353 -0.75 47.45 37.13
N LYS A 354 -1.41 46.37 37.54
CA LYS A 354 -1.28 45.77 38.88
C LYS A 354 -0.12 44.80 39.01
N LEU A 355 0.42 44.27 37.89
CA LEU A 355 1.57 43.38 37.91
C LEU A 355 2.84 44.01 38.51
N GLY A 356 3.05 45.29 38.32
CA GLY A 356 4.13 46.06 38.92
C GLY A 356 4.01 46.13 40.44
N LEU A 357 2.79 46.35 40.96
CA LEU A 357 2.52 46.40 42.41
C LEU A 357 2.69 45.01 43.04
N ILE A 358 2.13 43.96 42.42
CA ILE A 358 2.24 42.58 42.90
C ILE A 358 3.70 42.11 42.92
N ARG A 359 4.49 42.47 41.91
CA ARG A 359 5.94 42.16 41.86
C ARG A 359 6.70 42.91 42.98
N LYS A 360 6.33 44.15 43.24
CA LYS A 360 6.96 44.96 44.29
C LYS A 360 6.63 44.44 45.69
N ASP A 361 5.37 44.06 45.92
CA ASP A 361 4.94 43.47 47.20
C ASP A 361 5.53 42.06 47.42
N ALA A 362 5.62 41.23 46.36
CA ALA A 362 6.30 39.96 46.41
C ALA A 362 7.81 40.10 46.69
N ALA A 363 8.48 41.08 46.06
CA ALA A 363 9.88 41.37 46.32
C ALA A 363 10.10 41.82 47.77
N GLN A 364 9.26 42.76 48.29
CA GLN A 364 9.32 43.19 49.68
C GLN A 364 9.05 42.05 50.67
N THR A 365 8.14 41.15 50.36
CA THR A 365 7.86 40.00 51.19
C THR A 365 9.01 39.00 51.18
N ARG A 366 9.62 38.78 50.00
CA ARG A 366 10.81 37.95 49.85
C ARG A 366 11.98 38.51 50.66
N ASP A 367 12.27 39.80 50.49
CA ASP A 367 13.38 40.47 51.18
C ASP A 367 13.21 40.45 52.72
N LYS A 368 11.95 40.41 53.23
CA LYS A 368 11.64 40.29 54.65
C LYS A 368 11.78 38.85 55.18
N LEU A 369 11.71 37.87 54.32
CA LEU A 369 11.76 36.44 54.68
C LEU A 369 13.12 35.81 54.43
N MET A 370 13.97 36.43 53.60
CA MET A 370 15.33 35.91 53.30
C MET A 370 16.30 36.23 54.42
N THR A 371 17.07 35.24 54.78
CA THR A 371 18.23 35.36 55.69
C THR A 371 19.42 35.96 54.94
N GLU A 372 20.40 36.52 55.68
CA GLU A 372 21.62 37.09 55.06
C GLU A 372 22.42 36.09 54.23
N GLU A 373 22.36 34.81 54.55
CA GLU A 373 23.00 33.72 53.77
C GLU A 373 22.30 33.45 52.44
N GLU A 374 20.98 33.42 52.42
CA GLU A 374 20.19 33.20 51.21
C GLU A 374 20.31 34.37 50.22
N THR A 375 20.39 35.60 50.73
CA THR A 375 20.64 36.83 49.92
C THR A 375 22.00 36.76 49.22
N ARG A 376 23.01 36.19 49.90
CA ARG A 376 24.36 36.02 49.34
C ARG A 376 24.45 34.93 48.27
N GLU A 377 23.70 33.84 48.42
CA GLU A 377 23.59 32.78 47.40
C GLU A 377 22.85 33.21 46.16
N GLU A 378 21.78 34.03 46.29
CA GLU A 378 21.01 34.52 45.15
C GLU A 378 21.82 35.54 44.34
N SER A 379 22.56 36.42 44.98
CA SER A 379 23.50 37.33 44.33
C SER A 379 24.59 36.60 43.52
N LEU A 380 25.09 35.49 44.02
CA LEU A 380 26.08 34.64 43.32
C LEU A 380 25.43 33.90 42.11
N ARG A 381 24.16 33.52 42.20
CA ARG A 381 23.41 32.89 41.09
C ARG A 381 23.05 33.87 39.99
N GLU A 382 22.79 35.14 40.31
CA GLU A 382 22.55 36.21 39.30
C GLU A 382 23.82 36.55 38.53
N LEU A 383 24.97 36.68 39.21
CA LEU A 383 26.26 36.88 38.57
C LEU A 383 26.65 35.75 37.61
N SER A 384 26.30 34.49 37.94
CA SER A 384 26.55 33.33 37.06
C SER A 384 25.62 33.23 35.87
N LYS A 385 24.47 33.97 35.85
CA LYS A 385 23.55 34.05 34.71
C LYS A 385 23.93 35.14 33.72
N GLU A 386 24.63 36.19 34.14
CA GLU A 386 25.10 37.23 33.22
C GLU A 386 26.32 36.80 32.40
N GLU A 387 27.16 35.88 32.91
CA GLU A 387 28.31 35.34 32.18
C GLU A 387 27.94 34.29 31.08
N ARG A 388 26.67 33.88 30.95
CA ARG A 388 26.21 32.92 29.94
C ARG A 388 25.47 33.52 28.74
N LYS A 389 25.64 34.81 28.46
CA LYS A 389 25.14 35.42 27.24
C LYS A 389 26.30 35.62 26.26
N GLU A 390 26.60 34.59 25.46
CA GLU A 390 27.33 34.71 24.20
C GLU A 390 26.59 34.06 23.05
N PRO A 391 26.86 34.44 21.79
CA PRO A 391 25.80 34.74 20.83
C PRO A 391 25.47 33.55 19.93
N ALA A 392 24.21 33.55 19.47
CA ALA A 392 23.68 32.60 18.48
C ALA A 392 24.38 32.74 17.13
N LEU A 393 25.07 31.67 16.71
CA LEU A 393 25.56 31.51 15.35
C LEU A 393 24.43 31.08 14.43
N THR A 394 24.20 31.90 13.44
CA THR A 394 23.34 31.71 12.28
C THR A 394 23.66 30.38 11.56
N ARG A 395 22.72 29.46 11.47
CA ARG A 395 22.79 28.36 10.52
C ARG A 395 21.86 28.59 9.34
N VAL A 396 22.50 28.66 8.19
CA VAL A 396 21.93 28.75 6.86
C VAL A 396 21.13 27.49 6.59
N ALA A 397 19.87 27.65 6.16
CA ALA A 397 19.01 26.56 5.71
C ALA A 397 19.36 26.22 4.26
N GLU A 398 19.90 25.05 4.03
CA GLU A 398 19.97 24.45 2.69
C GLU A 398 18.60 23.86 2.33
N LYS A 399 18.05 24.35 1.23
CA LYS A 399 16.85 23.81 0.59
C LYS A 399 17.22 22.50 -0.11
N ALA A 400 16.76 21.36 0.39
CA ALA A 400 16.67 20.15 -0.36
C ALA A 400 15.25 20.04 -0.96
N SER A 401 15.18 20.06 -2.28
CA SER A 401 13.95 19.80 -3.04
C SER A 401 13.69 18.30 -3.07
N GLU A 402 12.71 17.83 -2.33
CA GLU A 402 12.23 16.48 -2.44
C GLU A 402 11.14 16.38 -3.52
N GLN A 403 11.52 15.86 -4.67
CA GLN A 403 10.57 15.26 -5.61
C GLN A 403 10.34 13.81 -5.16
N GLY A 404 9.19 13.53 -4.58
CA GLY A 404 8.74 12.18 -4.25
C GLY A 404 8.43 11.38 -5.52
N PRO A 405 8.75 10.09 -5.57
CA PRO A 405 8.47 9.26 -6.73
C PRO A 405 6.97 9.01 -6.86
N GLN A 406 6.41 9.38 -8.00
CA GLN A 406 5.08 8.96 -8.42
C GLN A 406 5.07 7.43 -8.62
N LEU A 407 4.27 6.75 -7.82
CA LEU A 407 3.96 5.33 -8.02
C LEU A 407 3.12 5.15 -9.29
N ALA A 408 3.77 4.79 -10.38
CA ALA A 408 3.11 4.28 -11.56
C ALA A 408 2.69 2.83 -11.29
N PHE A 409 1.41 2.60 -11.04
CA PHE A 409 0.81 1.27 -11.08
C PHE A 409 0.78 0.81 -12.54
N LEU A 410 1.50 -0.27 -12.85
CA LEU A 410 1.38 -0.98 -14.11
C LEU A 410 0.00 -1.65 -14.19
N GLU A 411 -0.93 -1.03 -14.90
CA GLU A 411 -2.11 -1.72 -15.39
C GLU A 411 -1.65 -2.78 -16.40
N LYS A 412 -1.95 -4.02 -16.08
CA LYS A 412 -1.80 -5.14 -16.98
C LYS A 412 -2.82 -4.98 -18.11
N GLU A 413 -2.38 -4.56 -19.30
CA GLU A 413 -3.19 -4.56 -20.50
C GLU A 413 -3.76 -5.96 -20.74
N LYS A 414 -5.07 -6.08 -20.61
CA LYS A 414 -5.82 -7.23 -21.11
C LYS A 414 -5.91 -7.08 -22.63
N SER A 415 -5.21 -7.97 -23.31
CA SER A 415 -5.41 -8.20 -24.74
C SER A 415 -6.90 -8.41 -25.04
N THR A 416 -7.50 -7.47 -25.70
CA THR A 416 -8.86 -7.57 -26.22
C THR A 416 -8.84 -8.38 -27.50
N ALA A 417 -9.29 -9.62 -27.42
CA ALA A 417 -9.74 -10.35 -28.60
C ALA A 417 -10.98 -9.64 -29.17
N GLN A 418 -10.90 -9.19 -30.40
CA GLN A 418 -11.99 -8.58 -31.13
C GLN A 418 -13.07 -9.64 -31.41
N ILE A 419 -14.27 -9.42 -30.85
CA ILE A 419 -15.50 -10.11 -31.23
C ILE A 419 -16.22 -9.21 -32.26
N PRO A 420 -16.69 -9.74 -33.40
CA PRO A 420 -17.39 -8.94 -34.42
C PRO A 420 -18.75 -8.45 -33.91
N PRO A 421 -19.24 -7.31 -34.41
CA PRO A 421 -20.45 -6.68 -33.89
C PRO A 421 -21.72 -7.44 -34.27
N PRO A 422 -22.67 -7.61 -33.34
CA PRO A 422 -23.98 -8.17 -33.66
C PRO A 422 -24.86 -7.11 -34.36
N HIS A 423 -25.70 -7.59 -35.28
CA HIS A 423 -26.65 -6.86 -36.06
C HIS A 423 -27.59 -5.99 -35.21
N ARG A 424 -27.80 -4.75 -35.66
CA ARG A 424 -28.78 -3.81 -35.11
C ARG A 424 -30.19 -4.32 -35.34
N VAL A 425 -30.94 -4.53 -34.27
CA VAL A 425 -32.41 -4.58 -34.26
C VAL A 425 -32.92 -3.21 -33.80
N PRO A 426 -33.99 -2.64 -34.37
CA PRO A 426 -34.45 -1.28 -34.04
C PRO A 426 -34.96 -1.24 -32.60
N VAL A 427 -34.36 -0.33 -31.81
CA VAL A 427 -34.76 -0.03 -30.43
C VAL A 427 -35.96 0.93 -30.50
N VAL A 428 -37.09 0.46 -29.97
CA VAL A 428 -38.23 1.31 -29.58
C VAL A 428 -37.75 2.11 -28.36
N GLU A 429 -37.76 3.44 -28.45
CA GLU A 429 -37.46 4.34 -27.34
C GLU A 429 -38.43 4.08 -26.17
N LYS A 430 -38.01 3.30 -25.17
CA LYS A 430 -38.66 3.26 -23.86
C LYS A 430 -38.10 4.43 -23.04
N LYS A 431 -39.00 5.25 -22.48
CA LYS A 431 -38.68 6.28 -21.51
C LYS A 431 -37.70 5.71 -20.49
N ALA A 432 -36.53 6.29 -20.37
CA ALA A 432 -35.52 5.85 -19.41
C ALA A 432 -36.05 6.00 -17.98
N LEU A 433 -36.04 4.93 -17.20
CA LEU A 433 -36.39 4.95 -15.79
C LEU A 433 -35.32 5.71 -14.98
N PRO A 434 -35.69 6.35 -13.87
CA PRO A 434 -34.74 7.06 -13.02
C PRO A 434 -33.62 6.14 -12.59
N TYR A 435 -32.42 6.70 -12.39
CA TYR A 435 -31.22 6.01 -11.92
C TYR A 435 -30.73 4.83 -12.82
N GLY A 436 -31.14 4.78 -14.07
CA GLY A 436 -30.78 3.69 -14.99
C GLY A 436 -31.34 2.32 -14.59
N LEU A 437 -32.38 2.30 -13.76
CA LEU A 437 -33.05 1.07 -13.32
C LEU A 437 -33.76 0.39 -14.48
N THR A 438 -33.77 -0.93 -14.47
CA THR A 438 -34.67 -1.72 -15.32
C THR A 438 -36.08 -1.76 -14.72
N GLU A 439 -37.07 -2.13 -15.53
CA GLU A 439 -38.47 -2.24 -15.06
C GLU A 439 -38.63 -3.21 -13.88
N ALA A 440 -37.89 -4.32 -13.89
CA ALA A 440 -37.89 -5.29 -12.80
C ALA A 440 -37.28 -4.72 -11.51
N GLU A 441 -36.19 -3.97 -11.60
CA GLU A 441 -35.53 -3.34 -10.45
C GLU A 441 -36.39 -2.20 -9.87
N ALA A 442 -37.02 -1.40 -10.73
CA ALA A 442 -37.96 -0.37 -10.30
C ALA A 442 -39.23 -0.97 -9.66
N ALA A 443 -39.77 -2.05 -10.22
CA ALA A 443 -40.90 -2.78 -9.64
C ALA A 443 -40.54 -3.39 -8.27
N PHE A 444 -39.33 -3.94 -8.12
CA PHE A 444 -38.82 -4.46 -6.87
C PHE A 444 -38.74 -3.35 -5.79
N LEU A 445 -38.17 -2.21 -6.11
CA LEU A 445 -38.10 -1.07 -5.20
C LEU A 445 -39.49 -0.53 -4.83
N ARG A 446 -40.43 -0.41 -5.79
CA ARG A 446 -41.81 0.01 -5.51
C ARG A 446 -42.50 -0.97 -4.56
N ALA A 447 -42.29 -2.28 -4.75
CA ALA A 447 -42.85 -3.29 -3.86
C ALA A 447 -42.34 -3.12 -2.41
N LEU A 448 -41.05 -2.86 -2.25
CA LEU A 448 -40.46 -2.61 -0.92
C LEU A 448 -40.98 -1.30 -0.30
N LEU A 449 -41.09 -0.21 -1.08
CA LEU A 449 -41.62 1.09 -0.62
C LEU A 449 -43.08 1.03 -0.19
N THR A 450 -43.87 0.18 -0.83
CA THR A 450 -45.31 0.01 -0.55
C THR A 450 -45.63 -1.14 0.41
N HIS A 451 -44.58 -1.83 0.92
CA HIS A 451 -44.70 -3.04 1.73
C HIS A 451 -45.49 -4.16 1.04
N ALA A 452 -45.47 -4.20 -0.30
CA ALA A 452 -46.07 -5.24 -1.10
C ALA A 452 -45.14 -6.45 -1.27
N SER A 453 -45.68 -7.58 -1.77
CA SER A 453 -44.86 -8.76 -2.03
C SER A 453 -43.86 -8.51 -3.17
N TYR A 454 -42.57 -8.51 -2.87
CA TYR A 454 -41.48 -8.36 -3.84
C TYR A 454 -41.19 -9.64 -4.63
N LYS A 455 -41.70 -10.79 -4.20
CA LYS A 455 -41.39 -12.10 -4.82
C LYS A 455 -41.85 -12.20 -6.26
N GLU A 456 -42.93 -11.52 -6.61
CA GLU A 456 -43.51 -11.50 -7.95
C GLU A 456 -42.77 -10.55 -8.92
N THR A 457 -41.94 -9.66 -8.38
CA THR A 457 -41.16 -8.70 -9.18
C THR A 457 -39.79 -9.25 -9.58
N LEU A 458 -39.37 -10.40 -9.04
CA LEU A 458 -38.12 -11.01 -9.33
C LEU A 458 -38.17 -11.78 -10.67
N PRO A 459 -37.22 -11.58 -11.57
CA PRO A 459 -37.08 -12.41 -12.76
C PRO A 459 -36.92 -13.89 -12.40
N PRO A 460 -37.46 -14.82 -13.24
CA PRO A 460 -37.35 -16.26 -12.99
C PRO A 460 -35.89 -16.69 -12.77
N GLY A 461 -35.62 -17.34 -11.63
CA GLY A 461 -34.28 -17.86 -11.29
C GLY A 461 -33.32 -16.84 -10.66
N MET A 462 -33.74 -15.60 -10.43
CA MET A 462 -32.91 -14.58 -9.79
C MET A 462 -33.04 -14.67 -8.27
N MET A 463 -31.88 -14.73 -7.58
CA MET A 463 -31.83 -14.65 -6.10
C MET A 463 -32.07 -13.22 -5.63
N VAL A 464 -32.71 -13.07 -4.46
CA VAL A 464 -33.01 -11.78 -3.85
C VAL A 464 -31.74 -10.97 -3.59
N SER A 465 -30.70 -11.63 -3.08
CA SER A 465 -29.39 -11.00 -2.83
C SER A 465 -28.79 -10.39 -4.10
N LEU A 466 -28.87 -11.10 -5.23
CA LEU A 466 -28.36 -10.59 -6.50
C LEU A 466 -29.18 -9.39 -7.01
N MET A 467 -30.50 -9.37 -6.75
CA MET A 467 -31.34 -8.20 -7.06
C MET A 467 -30.96 -6.99 -6.22
N ILE A 468 -30.72 -7.20 -4.92
CA ILE A 468 -30.26 -6.17 -3.96
C ILE A 468 -28.93 -5.57 -4.46
N ASP A 469 -27.96 -6.43 -4.80
CA ASP A 469 -26.65 -5.98 -5.28
C ASP A 469 -26.75 -5.14 -6.57
N ARG A 470 -27.54 -5.58 -7.53
CA ARG A 470 -27.77 -4.85 -8.79
C ARG A 470 -28.43 -3.50 -8.58
N VAL A 471 -29.43 -3.44 -7.71
CA VAL A 471 -30.12 -2.19 -7.42
C VAL A 471 -29.18 -1.25 -6.67
N ASN A 472 -28.46 -1.74 -5.68
CA ASN A 472 -27.46 -0.94 -4.97
C ASN A 472 -26.35 -0.42 -5.89
N GLU A 473 -25.88 -1.23 -6.84
CA GLU A 473 -24.88 -0.81 -7.82
C GLU A 473 -25.38 0.39 -8.67
N LYS A 474 -26.63 0.38 -9.09
CA LYS A 474 -27.23 1.47 -9.88
C LYS A 474 -27.59 2.71 -9.08
N LEU A 475 -28.10 2.51 -7.86
CA LEU A 475 -28.41 3.60 -6.95
C LEU A 475 -27.16 4.22 -6.32
N TYR A 476 -26.05 3.50 -6.36
CA TYR A 476 -24.81 3.96 -5.76
C TYR A 476 -24.29 5.27 -6.38
N ASP A 477 -24.43 5.45 -7.70
CA ASP A 477 -23.97 6.67 -8.37
C ASP A 477 -24.75 7.92 -7.88
N GLU A 478 -25.99 7.74 -7.42
CA GLU A 478 -26.84 8.83 -6.93
C GLU A 478 -26.70 9.03 -5.41
N PHE A 479 -26.82 7.93 -4.66
CA PHE A 479 -26.87 8.00 -3.19
C PHE A 479 -25.49 7.87 -2.52
N MET A 480 -24.47 7.47 -3.28
CA MET A 480 -23.09 7.22 -2.82
C MET A 480 -23.04 6.26 -1.63
N ASP A 481 -24.07 5.40 -1.52
CA ASP A 481 -24.28 4.52 -0.39
C ASP A 481 -25.07 3.27 -0.78
N THR A 482 -25.06 2.28 0.11
CA THR A 482 -25.94 1.11 0.02
C THR A 482 -27.34 1.51 0.45
N VAL A 483 -28.29 1.39 -0.43
CA VAL A 483 -29.69 1.81 -0.23
C VAL A 483 -30.56 0.65 0.28
N LEU A 484 -30.21 -0.57 -0.13
CA LEU A 484 -30.91 -1.80 0.25
C LEU A 484 -30.02 -2.67 1.13
N ALA A 485 -30.60 -3.24 2.17
CA ALA A 485 -29.98 -4.26 3.04
C ALA A 485 -30.79 -5.57 3.03
N ASP A 486 -30.15 -6.68 3.36
CA ASP A 486 -30.76 -7.99 3.56
C ASP A 486 -30.59 -8.39 5.05
N ASP A 487 -31.53 -7.98 5.87
CA ASP A 487 -31.53 -8.32 7.31
C ASP A 487 -32.79 -9.17 7.62
N GLY A 488 -32.71 -10.45 7.26
CA GLY A 488 -33.85 -11.38 7.31
C GLY A 488 -34.89 -11.16 6.21
N GLY A 489 -34.54 -10.36 5.20
CA GLY A 489 -35.30 -10.03 4.00
C GLY A 489 -34.90 -8.67 3.42
N PRO A 490 -35.19 -8.43 2.12
CA PRO A 490 -34.81 -7.17 1.47
C PRO A 490 -35.56 -5.99 2.10
N MET A 491 -34.81 -4.96 2.51
CA MET A 491 -35.33 -3.74 3.06
C MET A 491 -34.62 -2.50 2.54
N ILE A 492 -35.35 -1.41 2.39
CA ILE A 492 -34.76 -0.11 2.09
C ILE A 492 -34.34 0.53 3.40
N LEU A 493 -33.12 1.03 3.46
CA LEU A 493 -32.63 1.74 4.63
C LEU A 493 -33.46 3.02 4.88
N ALA A 494 -33.82 3.26 6.14
CA ALA A 494 -34.77 4.31 6.53
C ALA A 494 -34.40 5.70 6.00
N ASP A 495 -33.10 5.98 5.87
CA ASP A 495 -32.57 7.26 5.40
C ASP A 495 -32.93 7.58 3.94
N TYR A 496 -33.23 6.57 3.12
CA TYR A 496 -33.46 6.70 1.67
C TYR A 496 -34.92 6.47 1.24
N VAL A 497 -35.79 6.09 2.18
CA VAL A 497 -37.20 5.78 1.88
C VAL A 497 -37.93 6.98 1.27
N ASP A 498 -37.76 8.18 1.83
CA ASP A 498 -38.43 9.38 1.36
C ASP A 498 -37.91 9.87 0.01
N ASP A 499 -36.59 9.74 -0.22
CA ASP A 499 -35.98 10.13 -1.48
C ASP A 499 -36.41 9.21 -2.62
N LEU A 500 -36.47 7.90 -2.37
CA LEU A 500 -36.96 6.93 -3.36
C LEU A 500 -38.47 7.04 -3.61
N LYS A 501 -39.28 7.36 -2.59
CA LYS A 501 -40.71 7.61 -2.77
C LYS A 501 -40.98 8.79 -3.69
N GLY A 502 -40.21 9.87 -3.54
CA GLY A 502 -40.35 11.07 -4.36
C GLY A 502 -40.07 10.87 -5.86
N VAL A 503 -39.34 9.79 -6.20
CA VAL A 503 -38.90 9.53 -7.60
C VAL A 503 -39.59 8.32 -8.22
N LEU A 504 -39.97 7.30 -7.41
CA LEU A 504 -40.49 6.02 -7.90
C LEU A 504 -42.01 5.85 -7.72
N LEU A 505 -42.62 6.57 -6.83
CA LEU A 505 -44.07 6.61 -6.59
C LEU A 505 -44.67 7.91 -6.99
#